data_19974888d1a2304b7846f5ccf1ce9d6e
#
_entry.id   19974888d1a2304b7846f5ccf1ce9d6e
#
_cell.length_a   1.000
_cell.length_b   1.000
_cell.length_c   1.000
_cell.angle_alpha   90.00
_cell.angle_beta   90.00
_cell.angle_gamma   90.00
#
_symmetry.space_group_name_H-M   'P 1'
#
loop_
_entity.id
_entity.type
_entity.pdbx_description
1 polymer ?
#
loop_
_entity_poly.entity_id
_entity_poly.type
_entity_poly.pdbx_seq_one_letter_code
_entity_poly.pdbx_strand_id
1 'polypeptide(L)'
;TTGEIINKVIAEKNNPQADVLLGGASNYHIQADKENALEVYESKVSKDFPSYAISPNKTWTGFCILALGIGVNEERFSKQFPNKEYPKTWDDLLDSDFDNEIVMTNPMASSTAYLFVQNQLQRLSWDQGWNYLESLSQLVGQFPDSGSAPPKLIGTGEYSVGVAYLHALAK
;
A
#
# COMPACT_ATOMS: atom_id res chain seq x y z
N THR A 1 -5.08 -5.74 -11.13
CA THR A 1 -4.35 -5.49 -9.85
C THR A 1 -2.90 -5.95 -9.97
N THR A 2 -2.02 -5.49 -9.06
CA THR A 2 -0.61 -5.93 -9.06
C THR A 2 -0.50 -7.44 -8.83
N GLY A 3 -1.32 -8.00 -7.93
CA GLY A 3 -1.35 -9.44 -7.66
C GLY A 3 -1.70 -10.28 -8.89
N GLU A 4 -2.65 -9.86 -9.71
CA GLU A 4 -3.01 -10.54 -10.96
C GLU A 4 -1.85 -10.55 -11.96
N ILE A 5 -1.15 -9.41 -12.09
CA ILE A 5 0.01 -9.29 -12.99
C ILE A 5 1.11 -10.24 -12.55
N ILE A 6 1.43 -10.30 -11.26
CA ILE A 6 2.46 -11.21 -10.73
C ILE A 6 2.09 -12.68 -10.94
N ASN A 7 0.86 -13.05 -10.64
CA ASN A 7 0.39 -14.41 -10.87
C ASN A 7 0.48 -14.80 -12.36
N LYS A 8 0.17 -13.85 -13.26
CA LYS A 8 0.32 -14.06 -14.70
C LYS A 8 1.78 -14.25 -15.09
N VAL A 9 2.69 -13.40 -14.63
CA VAL A 9 4.15 -13.52 -14.89
C VAL A 9 4.68 -14.87 -14.42
N ILE A 10 4.28 -15.31 -13.22
CA ILE A 10 4.69 -16.63 -12.68
C ILE A 10 4.12 -17.78 -13.52
N ALA A 11 2.86 -17.69 -13.93
CA ALA A 11 2.23 -18.73 -14.76
C ALA A 11 2.87 -18.84 -16.16
N GLU A 12 3.35 -17.73 -16.72
CA GLU A 12 3.95 -17.62 -18.05
C GLU A 12 5.48 -17.83 -18.07
N LYS A 13 6.11 -18.13 -16.93
CA LYS A 13 7.58 -18.18 -16.79
C LYS A 13 8.30 -19.09 -17.80
N ASN A 14 7.64 -20.16 -18.28
CA ASN A 14 8.18 -21.07 -19.29
C ASN A 14 7.91 -20.64 -20.75
N ASN A 15 7.05 -19.64 -20.94
CA ASN A 15 6.74 -19.04 -22.24
C ASN A 15 6.32 -17.58 -22.03
N PRO A 16 7.29 -16.70 -21.68
CA PRO A 16 7.01 -15.30 -21.33
C PRO A 16 6.31 -14.54 -22.45
N GLN A 17 5.28 -13.79 -22.11
CA GLN A 17 4.53 -12.94 -23.03
C GLN A 17 4.88 -11.46 -22.88
N ALA A 18 5.77 -11.13 -21.94
CA ALA A 18 6.25 -9.77 -21.69
C ALA A 18 7.74 -9.79 -21.34
N ASP A 19 8.47 -8.78 -21.81
CA ASP A 19 9.90 -8.63 -21.56
C ASP A 19 10.21 -7.82 -20.30
N VAL A 20 9.28 -6.96 -19.87
CA VAL A 20 9.48 -6.06 -18.73
C VAL A 20 8.24 -6.04 -17.83
N LEU A 21 8.46 -6.28 -16.54
CA LEU A 21 7.47 -6.07 -15.49
C LEU A 21 7.75 -4.73 -14.83
N LEU A 22 6.81 -3.78 -14.93
CA LEU A 22 6.93 -2.45 -14.33
C LEU A 22 5.85 -2.20 -13.29
N GLY A 23 6.27 -1.72 -12.12
CA GLY A 23 5.37 -1.32 -11.03
C GLY A 23 5.20 -2.40 -9.96
N GLY A 24 4.33 -2.10 -8.99
CA GLY A 24 4.18 -2.91 -7.79
C GLY A 24 5.28 -2.66 -6.75
N ALA A 25 5.05 -3.11 -5.53
CA ALA A 25 6.03 -3.04 -4.47
C ALA A 25 7.02 -4.22 -4.53
N SER A 26 8.18 -4.08 -3.91
CA SER A 26 9.27 -5.05 -3.97
C SER A 26 8.89 -6.48 -3.55
N ASN A 27 7.92 -6.65 -2.62
CA ASN A 27 7.42 -7.96 -2.20
C ASN A 27 6.90 -8.82 -3.36
N TYR A 28 6.26 -8.22 -4.35
CA TYR A 28 5.77 -8.92 -5.55
C TYR A 28 6.91 -9.36 -6.46
N HIS A 29 7.92 -8.51 -6.63
CA HIS A 29 9.12 -8.86 -7.38
C HIS A 29 9.93 -9.96 -6.67
N ILE A 30 10.03 -9.90 -5.34
CA ILE A 30 10.63 -10.97 -4.53
C ILE A 30 9.88 -12.29 -4.70
N GLN A 31 8.55 -12.25 -4.78
CA GLN A 31 7.75 -13.46 -5.05
C GLN A 31 8.04 -14.03 -6.43
N ALA A 32 8.04 -13.20 -7.47
CA ALA A 32 8.35 -13.63 -8.84
C ALA A 32 9.79 -14.17 -8.97
N ASP A 33 10.76 -13.56 -8.27
CA ASP A 33 12.16 -14.03 -8.21
C ASP A 33 12.26 -15.41 -7.55
N LYS A 34 11.61 -15.63 -6.41
CA LYS A 34 11.56 -16.94 -5.74
C LYS A 34 10.97 -18.05 -6.61
N GLU A 35 10.05 -17.70 -7.49
CA GLU A 35 9.44 -18.61 -8.46
C GLU A 35 10.25 -18.78 -9.74
N ASN A 36 11.44 -18.16 -9.83
CA ASN A 36 12.29 -18.13 -11.04
C ASN A 36 11.53 -17.61 -12.28
N ALA A 37 10.74 -16.58 -12.12
CA ALA A 37 9.95 -15.95 -13.17
C ALA A 37 10.57 -14.64 -13.68
N LEU A 38 11.73 -14.24 -13.14
CA LEU A 38 12.47 -13.05 -13.53
C LEU A 38 13.87 -13.43 -14.01
N GLU A 39 14.33 -12.79 -15.08
CA GLU A 39 15.68 -12.93 -15.62
C GLU A 39 16.64 -11.97 -14.90
N VAL A 40 17.91 -12.36 -14.81
CA VAL A 40 18.96 -11.49 -14.25
C VAL A 40 19.25 -10.35 -15.21
N TYR A 41 19.10 -9.12 -14.73
CA TYR A 41 19.40 -7.91 -15.50
C TYR A 41 20.07 -6.85 -14.64
N GLU A 42 21.34 -6.58 -14.90
CA GLU A 42 22.07 -5.49 -14.25
C GLU A 42 21.82 -4.16 -14.97
N SER A 43 20.96 -3.33 -14.41
CA SER A 43 20.66 -2.03 -14.97
C SER A 43 21.90 -1.13 -14.96
N LYS A 44 22.22 -0.51 -16.09
CA LYS A 44 23.37 0.40 -16.23
C LYS A 44 23.32 1.63 -15.31
N VAL A 45 22.10 2.02 -14.90
CA VAL A 45 21.87 3.20 -14.03
C VAL A 45 21.74 2.82 -12.55
N SER A 46 21.65 1.53 -12.22
CA SER A 46 21.39 1.11 -10.84
C SER A 46 22.63 1.15 -9.93
N LYS A 47 23.83 1.34 -10.47
CA LYS A 47 25.08 1.41 -9.69
C LYS A 47 25.12 2.56 -8.68
N ASP A 48 24.34 3.61 -8.93
CA ASP A 48 24.21 4.79 -8.05
C ASP A 48 23.00 4.67 -7.09
N PHE A 49 22.27 3.56 -7.15
CA PHE A 49 21.11 3.33 -6.30
C PHE A 49 21.52 2.69 -4.97
N PRO A 50 20.78 2.98 -3.89
CA PRO A 50 21.04 2.34 -2.61
C PRO A 50 20.81 0.81 -2.71
N SER A 51 21.58 0.05 -1.95
CA SER A 51 21.56 -1.42 -2.02
C SER A 51 20.20 -2.05 -1.76
N TYR A 52 19.36 -1.42 -0.92
CA TYR A 52 18.00 -1.89 -0.66
C TYR A 52 17.04 -1.74 -1.85
N ALA A 53 17.40 -0.94 -2.86
CA ALA A 53 16.62 -0.74 -4.08
C ALA A 53 16.97 -1.75 -5.19
N ILE A 54 17.91 -2.67 -4.96
CA ILE A 54 18.37 -3.64 -5.94
C ILE A 54 18.26 -5.04 -5.32
N SER A 55 17.67 -5.97 -6.07
CA SER A 55 17.62 -7.36 -5.58
C SER A 55 19.02 -7.95 -5.45
N PRO A 56 19.26 -8.81 -4.46
CA PRO A 56 20.54 -9.51 -4.33
C PRO A 56 20.94 -10.29 -5.60
N ASN A 57 19.95 -10.85 -6.29
CA ASN A 57 20.11 -11.64 -7.51
C ASN A 57 20.09 -10.78 -8.80
N LYS A 58 19.95 -9.46 -8.68
CA LYS A 58 19.85 -8.52 -9.82
C LYS A 58 18.67 -8.81 -10.76
N THR A 59 17.60 -9.37 -10.25
CA THR A 59 16.38 -9.71 -11.00
C THR A 59 15.37 -8.59 -11.04
N TRP A 60 15.48 -7.61 -10.12
CA TRP A 60 14.66 -6.38 -10.12
C TRP A 60 15.43 -5.19 -9.55
N THR A 61 15.02 -4.01 -9.94
CA THR A 61 15.56 -2.73 -9.47
C THR A 61 14.41 -1.79 -9.13
N GLY A 62 14.39 -1.26 -7.90
CA GLY A 62 13.45 -0.22 -7.48
C GLY A 62 13.85 1.14 -8.02
N PHE A 63 12.89 1.93 -8.49
CA PHE A 63 13.13 3.26 -9.05
C PHE A 63 12.47 4.40 -8.25
N CYS A 64 11.66 4.08 -7.24
CA CYS A 64 11.07 5.06 -6.35
C CYS A 64 10.81 4.48 -4.96
N ILE A 65 10.67 5.35 -3.97
CA ILE A 65 10.21 4.99 -2.62
C ILE A 65 8.79 5.53 -2.47
N LEU A 66 7.88 4.67 -2.03
CA LEU A 66 6.50 5.02 -1.78
C LEU A 66 6.26 5.04 -0.26
N ALA A 67 5.86 6.19 0.26
CA ALA A 67 5.49 6.34 1.66
C ALA A 67 3.97 6.30 1.82
N LEU A 68 3.49 5.56 2.82
CA LEU A 68 2.10 5.57 3.26
C LEU A 68 1.85 6.76 4.18
N GLY A 69 0.65 7.28 4.14
CA GLY A 69 0.22 8.36 5.03
C GLY A 69 -1.28 8.34 5.27
N ILE A 70 -1.69 9.16 6.23
CA ILE A 70 -3.09 9.45 6.54
C ILE A 70 -3.51 10.66 5.70
N GLY A 71 -4.59 10.53 4.96
CA GLY A 71 -5.24 11.64 4.25
C GLY A 71 -6.50 12.05 4.99
N VAL A 72 -6.78 13.34 5.01
CA VAL A 72 -7.96 13.92 5.64
C VAL A 72 -8.65 14.86 4.66
N ASN A 73 -9.96 14.74 4.51
CA ASN A 73 -10.78 15.78 3.89
C ASN A 73 -11.13 16.81 4.97
N GLU A 74 -10.49 17.96 4.93
CA GLU A 74 -10.62 18.99 5.97
C GLU A 74 -12.05 19.51 6.13
N GLU A 75 -12.77 19.68 5.02
CA GLU A 75 -14.15 20.18 5.05
C GLU A 75 -15.09 19.17 5.71
N ARG A 76 -15.05 17.90 5.27
CA ARG A 76 -15.87 16.85 5.86
C ARG A 76 -15.48 16.61 7.32
N PHE A 77 -14.19 16.51 7.60
CA PHE A 77 -13.68 16.26 8.95
C PHE A 77 -14.15 17.32 9.94
N SER A 78 -14.03 18.60 9.57
CA SER A 78 -14.47 19.72 10.44
C SER A 78 -15.98 19.72 10.68
N LYS A 79 -16.77 19.25 9.72
CA LYS A 79 -18.23 19.10 9.88
C LYS A 79 -18.62 17.93 10.77
N GLN A 80 -17.95 16.77 10.59
CA GLN A 80 -18.26 15.55 11.34
C GLN A 80 -17.69 15.59 12.76
N PHE A 81 -16.52 16.19 12.94
CA PHE A 81 -15.76 16.18 14.19
C PHE A 81 -15.36 17.60 14.61
N PRO A 82 -16.33 18.48 14.93
CA PRO A 82 -16.02 19.85 15.34
C PRO A 82 -15.12 19.85 16.58
N ASN A 83 -14.01 20.59 16.53
CA ASN A 83 -13.00 20.71 17.59
C ASN A 83 -12.09 19.48 17.81
N LYS A 84 -12.17 18.44 16.96
CA LYS A 84 -11.26 17.29 17.02
C LYS A 84 -9.99 17.59 16.21
N GLU A 85 -8.84 17.17 16.73
CA GLU A 85 -7.58 17.23 15.98
C GLU A 85 -7.54 16.15 14.89
N TYR A 86 -6.85 16.46 13.79
CA TYR A 86 -6.58 15.46 12.74
C TYR A 86 -5.73 14.31 13.28
N PRO A 87 -5.98 13.07 12.84
CA PRO A 87 -5.14 11.93 13.21
C PRO A 87 -3.71 12.15 12.69
N LYS A 88 -2.72 12.00 13.56
CA LYS A 88 -1.29 12.22 13.30
C LYS A 88 -0.49 10.93 13.31
N THR A 89 -1.00 9.92 13.99
CA THR A 89 -0.39 8.60 14.14
C THR A 89 -1.34 7.50 13.67
N TRP A 90 -0.79 6.32 13.41
CA TRP A 90 -1.62 5.16 13.07
C TRP A 90 -2.57 4.78 14.21
N ASP A 91 -2.15 4.98 15.46
CA ASP A 91 -2.98 4.65 16.63
C ASP A 91 -4.17 5.59 16.79
N ASP A 92 -4.08 6.83 16.30
CA ASP A 92 -5.19 7.77 16.30
C ASP A 92 -6.36 7.29 15.40
N LEU A 93 -6.09 6.40 14.44
CA LEU A 93 -7.13 5.81 13.58
C LEU A 93 -8.05 4.84 14.34
N LEU A 94 -7.68 4.41 15.56
CA LEU A 94 -8.53 3.55 16.40
C LEU A 94 -9.56 4.34 17.21
N ASP A 95 -9.64 5.64 17.04
CA ASP A 95 -10.65 6.45 17.70
C ASP A 95 -12.07 6.06 17.19
N SER A 96 -12.93 5.65 18.09
CA SER A 96 -14.29 5.18 17.79
C SER A 96 -15.18 6.22 17.10
N ASP A 97 -14.84 7.50 17.21
CA ASP A 97 -15.57 8.55 16.49
C ASP A 97 -15.41 8.42 14.97
N PHE A 98 -14.36 7.74 14.50
CA PHE A 98 -14.13 7.50 13.08
C PHE A 98 -14.91 6.31 12.51
N ASP A 99 -15.88 5.75 13.25
CA ASP A 99 -16.71 4.65 12.77
C ASP A 99 -17.35 4.97 11.41
N ASN A 100 -17.10 4.12 10.42
CA ASN A 100 -17.50 4.29 9.02
C ASN A 100 -16.98 5.56 8.29
N GLU A 101 -16.05 6.31 8.89
CA GLU A 101 -15.45 7.51 8.29
C GLU A 101 -14.04 7.30 7.73
N ILE A 102 -13.51 6.08 7.86
CA ILE A 102 -12.22 5.69 7.32
C ILE A 102 -12.40 4.91 6.01
N VAL A 103 -11.59 5.22 5.00
CA VAL A 103 -11.47 4.41 3.79
C VAL A 103 -10.05 3.87 3.65
N MET A 104 -9.93 2.57 3.39
CA MET A 104 -8.66 1.87 3.14
C MET A 104 -8.83 0.90 1.98
N THR A 105 -7.74 0.63 1.28
CA THR A 105 -7.78 -0.35 0.18
C THR A 105 -7.87 -1.79 0.72
N ASN A 106 -8.51 -2.68 -0.04
CA ASN A 106 -8.54 -4.11 0.26
C ASN A 106 -7.12 -4.72 0.19
N PRO A 107 -6.60 -5.31 1.29
CA PRO A 107 -5.24 -5.86 1.31
C PRO A 107 -5.05 -7.09 0.41
N MET A 108 -6.12 -7.79 0.04
CA MET A 108 -6.06 -8.92 -0.88
C MET A 108 -5.90 -8.47 -2.34
N ALA A 109 -6.31 -7.24 -2.67
CA ALA A 109 -6.32 -6.73 -4.04
C ALA A 109 -5.22 -5.70 -4.32
N SER A 110 -4.73 -5.00 -3.29
CA SER A 110 -3.86 -3.83 -3.47
C SER A 110 -2.57 -3.91 -2.67
N SER A 111 -1.45 -3.59 -3.32
CA SER A 111 -0.14 -3.45 -2.67
C SER A 111 -0.12 -2.36 -1.60
N THR A 112 -0.91 -1.30 -1.75
CA THR A 112 -0.99 -0.21 -0.76
C THR A 112 -1.44 -0.73 0.59
N ALA A 113 -2.54 -1.49 0.63
CA ALA A 113 -3.07 -2.04 1.87
C ALA A 113 -2.21 -3.21 2.38
N TYR A 114 -1.67 -4.04 1.48
CA TYR A 114 -0.74 -5.10 1.87
C TYR A 114 0.48 -4.53 2.62
N LEU A 115 1.07 -3.45 2.12
CA LEU A 115 2.20 -2.78 2.77
C LEU A 115 1.79 -2.13 4.10
N PHE A 116 0.56 -1.62 4.22
CA PHE A 116 0.05 -1.13 5.49
C PHE A 116 -0.04 -2.25 6.53
N VAL A 117 -0.63 -3.39 6.17
CA VAL A 117 -0.68 -4.58 7.04
C VAL A 117 0.72 -4.98 7.48
N GLN A 118 1.65 -5.14 6.53
CA GLN A 118 3.03 -5.50 6.83
C GLN A 118 3.71 -4.49 7.79
N ASN A 119 3.47 -3.19 7.56
CA ASN A 119 4.01 -2.14 8.42
C ASN A 119 3.49 -2.25 9.86
N GLN A 120 2.19 -2.50 10.06
CA GLN A 120 1.64 -2.63 11.40
C GLN A 120 2.18 -3.88 12.13
N LEU A 121 2.32 -5.01 11.43
CA LEU A 121 2.91 -6.23 11.99
C LEU A 121 4.39 -6.04 12.38
N GLN A 122 5.14 -5.25 11.61
CA GLN A 122 6.53 -4.91 11.96
C GLN A 122 6.62 -3.92 13.13
N ARG A 123 5.72 -2.93 13.18
CA ARG A 123 5.71 -1.89 14.22
C ARG A 123 5.30 -2.43 15.58
N LEU A 124 4.31 -3.31 15.63
CA LEU A 124 3.64 -3.73 16.86
C LEU A 124 3.95 -5.17 17.30
N SER A 125 4.73 -5.94 16.56
CA SER A 125 4.80 -7.40 16.66
C SER A 125 3.60 -8.11 16.01
N TRP A 126 3.71 -9.45 15.87
CA TRP A 126 2.68 -10.26 15.18
C TRP A 126 1.30 -10.14 15.84
N ASP A 127 1.20 -10.50 17.12
CA ASP A 127 -0.10 -10.57 17.80
C ASP A 127 -0.72 -9.17 17.99
N GLN A 128 0.06 -8.21 18.44
CA GLN A 128 -0.41 -6.84 18.63
C GLN A 128 -0.78 -6.17 17.32
N GLY A 129 -0.03 -6.45 16.25
CA GLY A 129 -0.33 -5.93 14.92
C GLY A 129 -1.65 -6.46 14.38
N TRP A 130 -1.94 -7.75 14.57
CA TRP A 130 -3.23 -8.31 14.16
C TRP A 130 -4.38 -7.76 15.00
N ASN A 131 -4.23 -7.61 16.31
CA ASN A 131 -5.23 -6.99 17.18
C ASN A 131 -5.53 -5.54 16.76
N TYR A 132 -4.48 -4.77 16.41
CA TYR A 132 -4.63 -3.42 15.85
C TYR A 132 -5.43 -3.43 14.55
N LEU A 133 -5.06 -4.30 13.60
CA LEU A 133 -5.70 -4.39 12.28
C LEU A 133 -7.16 -4.85 12.39
N GLU A 134 -7.46 -5.77 13.29
CA GLU A 134 -8.83 -6.21 13.58
C GLU A 134 -9.65 -5.05 14.13
N SER A 135 -9.15 -4.33 15.13
CA SER A 135 -9.82 -3.15 15.70
C SER A 135 -10.06 -2.07 14.64
N LEU A 136 -9.04 -1.75 13.84
CA LEU A 136 -9.16 -0.76 12.78
C LEU A 136 -10.18 -1.19 11.72
N SER A 137 -10.23 -2.48 11.37
CA SER A 137 -11.14 -2.99 10.35
C SER A 137 -12.62 -2.76 10.68
N GLN A 138 -12.95 -2.69 11.97
CA GLN A 138 -14.33 -2.40 12.43
C GLN A 138 -14.74 -0.94 12.19
N LEU A 139 -13.77 -0.02 12.09
CA LEU A 139 -14.01 1.41 11.88
C LEU A 139 -13.98 1.82 10.40
N VAL A 140 -13.49 0.93 9.54
CA VAL A 140 -13.38 1.20 8.11
C VAL A 140 -14.72 1.03 7.42
N GLY A 141 -15.23 2.11 6.82
CA GLY A 141 -16.49 2.11 6.10
C GLY A 141 -16.43 1.41 4.74
N GLN A 142 -15.25 1.40 4.08
CA GLN A 142 -15.11 0.76 2.77
C GLN A 142 -13.68 0.28 2.50
N PHE A 143 -13.58 -0.89 1.85
CA PHE A 143 -12.34 -1.48 1.34
C PHE A 143 -12.37 -1.63 -0.20
N PRO A 144 -12.18 -0.57 -0.99
CA PRO A 144 -12.10 -0.68 -2.44
C PRO A 144 -10.86 -1.47 -2.89
N ASP A 145 -10.93 -2.15 -4.04
CA ASP A 145 -9.84 -2.98 -4.55
C ASP A 145 -8.68 -2.17 -5.16
N SER A 146 -8.94 -0.95 -5.59
CA SER A 146 -7.92 -0.10 -6.22
C SER A 146 -7.21 0.80 -5.22
N GLY A 147 -5.87 0.77 -5.18
CA GLY A 147 -5.05 1.66 -4.35
C GLY A 147 -5.21 3.15 -4.62
N SER A 148 -5.79 3.53 -5.76
CA SER A 148 -6.11 4.91 -6.11
C SER A 148 -7.52 5.35 -5.70
N ALA A 149 -8.35 4.45 -5.17
CA ALA A 149 -9.70 4.79 -4.75
C ALA A 149 -9.76 5.62 -3.46
N PRO A 150 -9.05 5.26 -2.37
CA PRO A 150 -9.10 6.05 -1.13
C PRO A 150 -8.76 7.54 -1.32
N PRO A 151 -7.69 7.95 -2.01
CA PRO A 151 -7.42 9.37 -2.24
C PRO A 151 -8.56 10.10 -2.95
N LYS A 152 -9.23 9.44 -3.91
CA LYS A 152 -10.37 10.04 -4.63
C LYS A 152 -11.57 10.20 -3.71
N LEU A 153 -11.92 9.18 -2.93
CA LEU A 153 -13.05 9.18 -2.01
C LEU A 153 -12.88 10.22 -0.88
N ILE A 154 -11.63 10.39 -0.41
CA ILE A 154 -11.29 11.48 0.51
C ILE A 154 -11.43 12.83 -0.20
N GLY A 155 -10.86 12.98 -1.40
CA GLY A 155 -10.90 14.22 -2.17
C GLY A 155 -12.30 14.68 -2.51
N THR A 156 -13.24 13.76 -2.78
CA THR A 156 -14.66 14.06 -3.03
C THR A 156 -15.47 14.30 -1.75
N GLY A 157 -14.89 14.05 -0.57
CA GLY A 157 -15.58 14.19 0.71
C GLY A 157 -16.58 13.07 1.01
N GLU A 158 -16.42 11.89 0.40
CA GLU A 158 -17.20 10.71 0.76
C GLU A 158 -16.75 10.10 2.09
N TYR A 159 -15.44 10.26 2.42
CA TYR A 159 -14.83 9.84 3.67
C TYR A 159 -14.02 10.98 4.27
N SER A 160 -14.01 11.03 5.62
CA SER A 160 -13.24 12.04 6.36
C SER A 160 -11.76 11.72 6.39
N VAL A 161 -11.40 10.42 6.49
CA VAL A 161 -10.05 9.94 6.72
C VAL A 161 -9.75 8.73 5.83
N GLY A 162 -8.49 8.52 5.48
CA GLY A 162 -8.10 7.28 4.80
C GLY A 162 -6.59 7.09 4.74
N VAL A 163 -6.20 5.88 4.37
CA VAL A 163 -4.80 5.49 4.23
C VAL A 163 -4.46 5.26 2.76
N ALA A 164 -3.43 5.95 2.28
CA ALA A 164 -2.95 5.81 0.92
C ALA A 164 -1.47 6.22 0.80
N TYR A 165 -0.92 6.12 -0.40
CA TYR A 165 0.41 6.68 -0.68
C TYR A 165 0.38 8.21 -0.67
N LEU A 166 1.38 8.83 -0.02
CA LEU A 166 1.48 10.29 0.12
C LEU A 166 1.41 11.04 -1.22
N HIS A 167 2.04 10.53 -2.28
CA HIS A 167 2.00 11.17 -3.59
C HIS A 167 0.59 11.20 -4.22
N ALA A 168 -0.31 10.32 -3.78
CA ALA A 168 -1.69 10.29 -4.23
C ALA A 168 -2.61 11.18 -3.38
N LEU A 169 -2.23 11.40 -2.10
CA LEU A 169 -2.94 12.31 -1.18
C LEU A 169 -2.60 13.79 -1.44
N ALA A 170 -1.43 14.08 -2.00
CA ALA A 170 -0.96 15.45 -2.26
C ALA A 170 -1.50 16.08 -3.56
N LYS A 171 -2.47 15.47 -4.21
CA LYS A 171 -3.12 15.96 -5.45
C LYS A 171 -4.44 16.61 -5.17
#